data_5a423bbd58af2b48904cf9ef17c11d9e
#
_entry.id   5a423bbd58af2b48904cf9ef17c11d9e
#
_cell.length_a   1.000
_cell.length_b   1.000
_cell.length_c   1.000
_cell.angle_alpha   90.00
_cell.angle_beta   90.00
_cell.angle_gamma   90.00
#
_symmetry.space_group_name_H-M   'P 1'
#
loop_
_entity.id
_entity.type
_entity.pdbx_description
1 polymer ?
#
loop_
_entity_poly.entity_id
_entity_poly.type
_entity_poly.pdbx_seq_one_letter_code
_entity_poly.pdbx_strand_id
1 'polypeptide(L)'
;MSIERAEQLAEFAEAGNQQRIYLTTGQLLQGWIMEITEDAVLISTGFAEKAGQDHWLSFSDIDFNRLEYWDIQAQQWQAWRLSP
;
A
#
# COMPACT_ATOMS: atom_id res chain seq x y z
N MET A 1 -11.23 -15.14 -0.46
CA MET A 1 -10.85 -15.03 0.95
C MET A 1 -9.75 -14.03 1.11
N SER A 2 -9.84 -13.27 2.17
CA SER A 2 -8.97 -12.10 2.36
C SER A 2 -7.65 -12.42 3.02
N ILE A 3 -7.49 -13.59 3.60
CA ILE A 3 -6.26 -13.92 4.32
C ILE A 3 -5.06 -13.90 3.37
N GLU A 4 -5.22 -14.46 2.18
CA GLU A 4 -4.12 -14.43 1.20
C GLU A 4 -3.77 -13.00 0.80
N ARG A 5 -4.77 -12.16 0.61
CA ARG A 5 -4.51 -10.76 0.28
C ARG A 5 -3.82 -10.04 1.43
N ALA A 6 -4.24 -10.31 2.66
CA ALA A 6 -3.61 -9.69 3.82
C ALA A 6 -2.15 -10.09 3.92
N GLU A 7 -1.83 -11.36 3.68
CA GLU A 7 -0.44 -11.83 3.71
C GLU A 7 0.38 -11.19 2.59
N GLN A 8 -0.18 -11.09 1.40
CA GLN A 8 0.50 -10.46 0.28
C GLN A 8 0.76 -8.99 0.55
N LEU A 9 -0.22 -8.30 1.14
CA LEU A 9 -0.03 -6.89 1.47
C LEU A 9 0.97 -6.70 2.60
N ALA A 10 1.08 -7.66 3.52
CA ALA A 10 2.10 -7.59 4.54
C ALA A 10 3.50 -7.64 3.93
N GLU A 11 3.69 -8.50 2.93
CA GLU A 11 4.97 -8.53 2.21
C GLU A 11 5.20 -7.22 1.45
N PHE A 12 4.16 -6.69 0.83
CA PHE A 12 4.24 -5.43 0.12
C PHE A 12 4.62 -4.29 1.09
N ALA A 13 4.06 -4.30 2.28
CA ALA A 13 4.35 -3.27 3.27
C ALA A 13 5.81 -3.26 3.69
N GLU A 14 6.48 -4.40 3.57
CA GLU A 14 7.89 -4.52 3.92
C GLU A 14 8.82 -4.32 2.73
N ALA A 15 8.26 -4.16 1.54
CA ALA A 15 9.06 -4.18 0.31
C ALA A 15 9.88 -2.92 0.10
N GLY A 16 9.50 -1.82 0.68
CA GLY A 16 10.23 -0.58 0.45
C GLY A 16 10.02 0.41 1.58
N ASN A 17 10.41 1.64 1.32
CA ASN A 17 10.37 2.68 2.34
C ASN A 17 9.03 3.38 2.39
N GLN A 18 8.34 3.42 1.27
CA GLN A 18 6.98 3.97 1.16
C GLN A 18 6.22 3.12 0.15
N GLN A 19 4.92 3.21 0.19
CA GLN A 19 4.06 2.47 -0.73
C GLN A 19 3.10 3.42 -1.42
N ARG A 20 2.71 3.07 -2.63
CA ARG A 20 1.64 3.73 -3.36
C ARG A 20 0.53 2.74 -3.59
N ILE A 21 -0.68 3.14 -3.23
CA ILE A 21 -1.87 2.32 -3.46
C ILE A 21 -2.81 3.13 -4.35
N TYR A 22 -3.19 2.55 -5.47
CA TYR A 22 -4.20 3.15 -6.33
C TYR A 22 -5.54 2.51 -6.02
N LEU A 23 -6.55 3.34 -5.91
CA LEU A 23 -7.92 2.87 -5.70
C LEU A 23 -8.58 2.58 -7.04
N THR A 24 -9.64 1.81 -7.00
CA THR A 24 -10.38 1.50 -8.22
C THR A 24 -10.98 2.75 -8.86
N THR A 25 -11.12 3.82 -8.10
CA THR A 25 -11.56 5.10 -8.63
C THR A 25 -10.47 5.86 -9.37
N GLY A 26 -9.22 5.40 -9.27
CA GLY A 26 -8.08 6.09 -9.85
C GLY A 26 -7.34 6.99 -8.88
N GLN A 27 -7.86 7.16 -7.67
CA GLN A 27 -7.19 7.97 -6.66
C GLN A 27 -5.91 7.28 -6.19
N LEU A 28 -4.87 8.07 -5.99
CA LEU A 28 -3.58 7.58 -5.50
C LEU A 28 -3.39 7.98 -4.04
N LEU A 29 -2.99 7.02 -3.21
CA LEU A 29 -2.56 7.28 -1.85
C LEU A 29 -1.12 6.83 -1.71
N GLN A 30 -0.29 7.69 -1.16
CA GLN A 30 1.13 7.43 -0.99
C GLN A 30 1.50 7.63 0.48
N GLY A 31 2.19 6.66 1.05
CA GLY A 31 2.58 6.76 2.44
C GLY A 31 3.09 5.42 2.97
N TRP A 32 2.78 5.15 4.20
CA TRP A 32 3.23 3.95 4.88
C TRP A 32 2.03 3.13 5.32
N ILE A 33 2.13 1.82 5.11
CA ILE A 33 1.11 0.90 5.60
C ILE A 33 1.35 0.68 7.07
N MET A 34 0.34 0.98 7.88
CA MET A 34 0.45 0.91 9.32
C MET A 34 -0.19 -0.34 9.91
N GLU A 35 -1.24 -0.84 9.29
CA GLU A 35 -1.96 -2.00 9.80
C GLU A 35 -2.67 -2.70 8.66
N ILE A 36 -2.79 -4.01 8.76
CA ILE A 36 -3.50 -4.82 7.76
C ILE A 36 -4.42 -5.76 8.50
N THR A 37 -5.68 -5.76 8.13
CA THR A 37 -6.65 -6.71 8.63
C THR A 37 -6.98 -7.71 7.51
N GLU A 38 -7.92 -8.59 7.75
CA GLU A 38 -8.26 -9.58 6.72
C GLU A 38 -9.05 -8.98 5.56
N ASP A 39 -9.54 -7.74 5.69
CA ASP A 39 -10.35 -7.14 4.62
C ASP A 39 -10.04 -5.66 4.39
N ALA A 40 -9.07 -5.09 5.10
CA ALA A 40 -8.77 -3.67 4.99
C ALA A 40 -7.31 -3.40 5.31
N VAL A 41 -6.84 -2.24 4.90
CA VAL A 41 -5.49 -1.79 5.19
C VAL A 41 -5.54 -0.35 5.65
N LEU A 42 -4.71 -0.03 6.65
CA LEU A 42 -4.56 1.33 7.14
C LEU A 42 -3.28 1.91 6.55
N ILE A 43 -3.41 2.98 5.79
CA ILE A 43 -2.26 3.68 5.24
C ILE A 43 -2.19 5.08 5.83
N SER A 44 -1.00 5.47 6.26
CA SER A 44 -0.75 6.82 6.76
C SER A 44 -0.08 7.62 5.67
N THR A 45 -0.69 8.73 5.29
CA THR A 45 -0.17 9.58 4.23
C THR A 45 0.67 10.73 4.75
N GLY A 46 0.89 10.80 6.06
CA GLY A 46 1.76 11.83 6.62
C GLY A 46 3.18 11.62 6.14
N PHE A 47 3.88 12.74 5.90
CA PHE A 47 5.27 12.56 5.64
C PHE A 47 6.00 13.86 5.97
N ALA A 48 7.23 13.73 6.42
CA ALA A 48 8.08 14.83 6.84
C ALA A 48 7.42 15.61 7.97
N GLU A 49 7.29 16.90 7.83
CA GLU A 49 6.81 17.76 8.90
C GLU A 49 5.31 17.90 8.91
N LYS A 50 4.63 17.31 7.96
CA LYS A 50 3.18 17.45 7.88
C LYS A 50 2.50 16.32 8.59
N ALA A 51 1.53 16.66 9.41
CA ALA A 51 0.69 15.66 10.02
C ALA A 51 -0.04 14.92 8.91
N GLY A 52 0.11 13.62 8.93
CA GLY A 52 -0.58 12.81 7.96
C GLY A 52 -1.98 12.47 8.39
N GLN A 53 -2.68 11.85 7.49
CA GLN A 53 -3.99 11.31 7.78
C GLN A 53 -3.94 9.80 7.60
N ASP A 54 -4.62 9.11 8.48
CA ASP A 54 -4.73 7.67 8.38
C ASP A 54 -6.00 7.35 7.61
N HIS A 55 -5.87 6.48 6.62
CA HIS A 55 -6.99 6.10 5.77
C HIS A 55 -7.17 4.59 5.84
N TRP A 56 -8.35 4.15 6.23
CA TRP A 56 -8.71 2.74 6.13
C TRP A 56 -9.25 2.48 4.73
N LEU A 57 -8.64 1.53 4.04
CA LEU A 57 -9.02 1.17 2.69
C LEU A 57 -9.54 -0.26 2.68
N SER A 58 -10.76 -0.44 2.21
CA SER A 58 -11.29 -1.77 2.00
C SER A 58 -10.55 -2.42 0.83
N PHE A 59 -10.27 -3.71 0.93
CA PHE A 59 -9.60 -4.42 -0.17
C PHE A 59 -10.37 -4.30 -1.48
N SER A 60 -11.70 -4.19 -1.40
CA SER A 60 -12.51 -4.07 -2.60
C SER A 60 -12.32 -2.74 -3.32
N ASP A 61 -11.76 -1.75 -2.64
CA ASP A 61 -11.51 -0.44 -3.24
C ASP A 61 -10.09 -0.30 -3.78
N ILE A 62 -9.24 -1.30 -3.58
CA ILE A 62 -7.84 -1.24 -3.98
C ILE A 62 -7.67 -1.91 -5.34
N ASP A 63 -6.93 -1.24 -6.23
CA ASP A 63 -6.51 -1.84 -7.49
C ASP A 63 -5.22 -2.62 -7.26
N PHE A 64 -5.33 -3.93 -7.03
CA PHE A 64 -4.18 -4.76 -6.71
C PHE A 64 -3.23 -4.94 -7.88
N ASN A 65 -3.58 -4.47 -9.06
CA ASN A 65 -2.68 -4.52 -10.21
C ASN A 65 -1.78 -3.28 -10.31
N ARG A 66 -1.94 -2.33 -9.41
CA ARG A 66 -1.23 -1.06 -9.48
C ARG A 66 -0.58 -0.69 -8.15
N LEU A 67 -0.01 -1.67 -7.46
CA LEU A 67 0.73 -1.40 -6.24
C LEU A 67 2.17 -1.04 -6.57
N GLU A 68 2.72 -0.06 -5.87
CA GLU A 68 4.10 0.37 -6.08
C GLU A 68 4.79 0.59 -4.74
N TYR A 69 6.08 0.43 -4.72
CA TYR A 69 6.88 0.72 -3.54
C TYR A 69 8.11 1.53 -3.93
N TRP A 70 8.63 2.29 -2.98
CA TRP A 70 9.85 3.06 -3.21
C TRP A 70 11.06 2.19 -2.94
N ASP A 71 11.86 1.98 -3.98
CA ASP A 71 13.08 1.19 -3.89
C ASP A 71 14.24 2.13 -3.57
N ILE A 72 14.75 2.07 -2.35
CA ILE A 72 15.82 2.94 -1.90
C ILE A 72 17.10 2.73 -2.71
N GLN A 73 17.40 1.48 -3.05
CA GLN A 73 18.63 1.17 -3.77
C GLN A 73 18.56 1.68 -5.19
N ALA A 74 17.46 1.49 -5.86
CA ALA A 74 17.28 1.97 -7.22
C ALA A 74 16.87 3.45 -7.28
N GLN A 75 16.42 4.00 -6.16
CA GLN A 75 15.92 5.37 -6.05
C GLN A 75 14.81 5.63 -7.06
N GLN A 76 13.86 4.71 -7.12
CA GLN A 76 12.72 4.84 -8.01
C GLN A 76 11.57 3.99 -7.51
N TRP A 77 10.38 4.31 -8.00
CA TRP A 77 9.19 3.51 -7.71
C TRP A 77 9.21 2.24 -8.54
N GLN A 78 8.92 1.12 -7.89
CA GLN A 78 8.88 -0.17 -8.53
C GLN A 78 7.49 -0.75 -8.40
N ALA A 79 7.04 -1.42 -9.44
CA ALA A 79 5.76 -2.11 -9.38
C ALA A 79 5.87 -3.33 -8.48
N TRP A 80 4.89 -3.50 -7.59
CA TRP A 80 4.78 -4.69 -6.77
C TRP A 80 3.72 -5.59 -7.37
N ARG A 81 4.07 -6.82 -7.65
CA ARG A 81 3.11 -7.76 -8.21
C ARG A 81 2.83 -8.84 -7.20
N LEU A 82 1.55 -9.09 -7.00
CA LEU A 82 1.14 -10.17 -6.13
C LEU A 82 1.43 -11.50 -6.80
N SER A 83 1.85 -12.46 -5.97
CA SER A 83 2.09 -13.80 -6.49
C SER A 83 0.78 -14.45 -6.91
N PRO A 84 0.80 -15.24 -7.96
CA PRO A 84 -0.41 -15.94 -8.41
C PRO A 84 -0.89 -16.97 -7.39
#